data_3afeb79681e01ab61bdea11258bbec5a
#
_entry.id   3afeb79681e01ab61bdea11258bbec5a
#
_cell.length_a   1.000
_cell.length_b   1.000
_cell.length_c   1.000
_cell.angle_alpha   90.00
_cell.angle_beta   90.00
_cell.angle_gamma   90.00
#
_symmetry.space_group_name_H-M   'P 1'
#
loop_
_entity.id
_entity.type
_entity.pdbx_description
1 polymer ?
#
loop_
_entity_poly.entity_id
_entity_poly.type
_entity_poly.pdbx_seq_one_letter_code
_entity_poly.pdbx_strand_id
1 'polypeptide(L)'
;QRQMCIRDRVMAFEYLFDKLEPQKAKDRKFPLKDELKYMLDEFPKLLSGYRSSSRQIGEQIKELRRSIAHGHAYYYDFKTDIETQRLIFLLDKLIRNMSLRWIGFSKEEIAEYPLY
;
A
#
# COMPACT_ATOMS: atom_id res chain seq x y z
N GLN A 1 -17.01 -8.37 1.56
CA GLN A 1 -16.59 -7.48 0.48
C GLN A 1 -15.49 -6.54 0.89
N ARG A 2 -15.65 -5.89 2.03
CA ARG A 2 -14.63 -4.98 2.50
C ARG A 2 -13.34 -5.70 2.83
N GLN A 3 -13.45 -6.94 3.30
CA GLN A 3 -12.27 -7.76 3.52
C GLN A 3 -11.57 -8.04 2.21
N MET A 4 -12.36 -8.30 1.16
CA MET A 4 -11.79 -8.54 -0.15
C MET A 4 -11.10 -7.30 -0.70
N CYS A 5 -11.60 -6.11 -0.34
CA CYS A 5 -10.99 -4.89 -0.82
C CYS A 5 -9.52 -4.77 -0.43
N ILE A 6 -9.20 -5.02 0.85
CA ILE A 6 -7.80 -4.90 1.27
C ILE A 6 -6.96 -6.00 0.65
N ARG A 7 -7.50 -7.20 0.55
CA ARG A 7 -6.78 -8.31 -0.04
C ARG A 7 -6.47 -8.05 -1.51
N ASP A 8 -7.47 -7.60 -2.25
CA ASP A 8 -7.29 -7.34 -3.69
C ASP A 8 -6.28 -6.23 -3.91
N ARG A 9 -6.30 -5.21 -3.05
CA ARG A 9 -5.36 -4.11 -3.18
C ARG A 9 -3.92 -4.55 -2.88
N VAL A 10 -3.75 -5.40 -1.89
CA VAL A 10 -2.41 -5.91 -1.60
C VAL A 10 -1.91 -6.76 -2.76
N MET A 11 -2.79 -7.56 -3.36
CA MET A 11 -2.40 -8.35 -4.53
C MET A 11 -2.01 -7.45 -5.70
N ALA A 12 -2.76 -6.37 -5.92
CA ALA A 12 -2.43 -5.41 -6.97
C ALA A 12 -1.09 -4.74 -6.68
N PHE A 13 -0.85 -4.39 -5.42
CA PHE A 13 0.42 -3.80 -5.03
C PHE A 13 1.58 -4.76 -5.33
N GLU A 14 1.43 -6.02 -4.93
CA GLU A 14 2.49 -7.01 -5.13
C GLU A 14 2.77 -7.23 -6.62
N TYR A 15 1.71 -7.25 -7.42
CA TYR A 15 1.87 -7.38 -8.86
C TYR A 15 2.69 -6.21 -9.44
N LEU A 16 2.33 -5.00 -9.06
CA LEU A 16 3.03 -3.82 -9.55
C LEU A 16 4.46 -3.74 -9.01
N PHE A 17 4.65 -4.15 -7.76
CA PHE A 17 5.99 -4.14 -7.20
C PHE A 17 6.91 -5.10 -7.97
N ASP A 18 6.38 -6.25 -8.35
CA ASP A 18 7.14 -7.19 -9.17
C ASP A 18 7.52 -6.58 -10.51
N LYS A 19 6.64 -5.76 -11.09
CA LYS A 19 6.95 -5.12 -12.36
C LYS A 19 7.97 -4.00 -12.23
N LEU A 20 7.91 -3.26 -11.13
CA LEU A 20 8.80 -2.11 -10.94
C LEU A 20 10.14 -2.49 -10.34
N GLU A 21 10.16 -3.48 -9.45
CA GLU A 21 11.35 -3.88 -8.72
C GLU A 21 11.47 -5.40 -8.70
N PRO A 22 11.67 -6.02 -9.86
CA PRO A 22 11.64 -7.49 -9.92
C PRO A 22 12.71 -8.17 -9.08
N GLN A 23 13.87 -7.53 -8.88
CA GLN A 23 14.91 -8.15 -8.07
C GLN A 23 14.53 -8.19 -6.60
N LYS A 24 13.95 -7.09 -6.10
CA LYS A 24 13.50 -7.04 -4.72
C LYS A 24 12.31 -7.94 -4.49
N ALA A 25 11.43 -8.04 -5.46
CA ALA A 25 10.24 -8.87 -5.35
C ALA A 25 10.58 -10.34 -5.18
N LYS A 26 11.71 -10.78 -5.72
CA LYS A 26 12.13 -12.17 -5.62
C LYS A 26 12.93 -12.48 -4.37
N ASP A 27 13.32 -11.45 -3.63
CA ASP A 27 14.16 -11.61 -2.46
C ASP A 27 13.31 -12.00 -1.26
N ARG A 28 13.53 -13.22 -0.73
CA ARG A 28 12.78 -13.71 0.42
C ARG A 28 13.01 -12.87 1.67
N LYS A 29 14.11 -12.14 1.72
CA LYS A 29 14.42 -11.28 2.86
C LYS A 29 13.80 -9.91 2.75
N PHE A 30 12.98 -9.71 1.72
CA PHE A 30 12.33 -8.43 1.49
C PHE A 30 10.82 -8.65 1.50
N PRO A 31 10.21 -8.80 2.68
CA PRO A 31 8.79 -9.12 2.78
C PRO A 31 7.89 -7.94 2.45
N LEU A 32 6.59 -8.20 2.46
CA LEU A 32 5.59 -7.20 2.08
C LEU A 32 5.74 -5.88 2.83
N LYS A 33 5.98 -5.94 4.14
CA LYS A 33 6.10 -4.69 4.91
C LYS A 33 7.26 -3.83 4.42
N ASP A 34 8.34 -4.47 3.97
CA ASP A 34 9.50 -3.76 3.44
C ASP A 34 9.24 -3.25 2.04
N GLU A 35 8.48 -4.00 1.24
CA GLU A 35 8.07 -3.54 -0.08
C GLU A 35 7.21 -2.28 0.03
N LEU A 36 6.27 -2.30 0.97
CA LEU A 36 5.41 -1.15 1.20
C LEU A 36 6.21 0.07 1.65
N LYS A 37 7.13 -0.15 2.59
CA LYS A 37 7.98 0.94 3.05
C LYS A 37 8.81 1.52 1.91
N TYR A 38 9.39 0.65 1.11
CA TYR A 38 10.22 1.08 -0.01
C TYR A 38 9.43 1.95 -0.97
N MET A 39 8.24 1.52 -1.33
CA MET A 39 7.41 2.29 -2.27
C MET A 39 6.90 3.59 -1.65
N LEU A 40 6.50 3.56 -0.40
CA LEU A 40 6.06 4.78 0.26
C LEU A 40 7.18 5.81 0.33
N ASP A 41 8.42 5.35 0.52
CA ASP A 41 9.57 6.25 0.54
C ASP A 41 9.82 6.89 -0.83
N GLU A 42 9.38 6.23 -1.90
CA GLU A 42 9.50 6.79 -3.25
C GLU A 42 8.48 7.92 -3.48
N PHE A 43 7.41 7.94 -2.71
CA PHE A 43 6.34 8.93 -2.87
C PHE A 43 6.03 9.58 -1.52
N PRO A 44 6.98 10.34 -0.98
CA PRO A 44 6.83 10.87 0.39
C PRO A 44 5.62 11.78 0.59
N LYS A 45 5.11 12.39 -0.47
CA LYS A 45 3.93 13.25 -0.34
C LYS A 45 2.69 12.47 0.07
N LEU A 46 2.67 11.17 -0.19
CA LEU A 46 1.52 10.35 0.20
C LEU A 46 1.33 10.31 1.71
N LEU A 47 2.42 10.47 2.47
CA LEU A 47 2.35 10.41 3.92
C LEU A 47 2.07 11.76 4.55
N SER A 48 1.89 12.79 3.74
CA SER A 48 1.51 14.10 4.24
C SER A 48 0.19 14.00 4.97
N GLY A 49 0.15 14.46 6.20
CA GLY A 49 -1.06 14.33 7.00
C GLY A 49 -1.18 13.03 7.79
N TYR A 50 -0.22 12.13 7.63
CA TYR A 50 -0.18 10.89 8.41
C TYR A 50 0.87 11.04 9.50
N ARG A 51 0.56 10.53 10.69
CA ARG A 51 1.51 10.56 11.81
C ARG A 51 2.47 9.39 11.77
N SER A 52 2.08 8.32 11.11
CA SER A 52 2.87 7.12 11.06
C SER A 52 3.96 7.23 10.00
N SER A 53 5.10 6.60 10.27
CA SER A 53 6.19 6.52 9.29
C SER A 53 5.86 5.48 8.22
N SER A 54 6.62 5.48 7.14
CA SER A 54 6.44 4.48 6.09
C SER A 54 6.60 3.06 6.64
N ARG A 55 7.54 2.87 7.57
CA ARG A 55 7.73 1.56 8.20
C ARG A 55 6.49 1.14 8.99
N GLN A 56 5.92 2.07 9.76
CA GLN A 56 4.73 1.77 10.56
C GLN A 56 3.54 1.45 9.67
N ILE A 57 3.37 2.21 8.60
CA ILE A 57 2.27 1.97 7.65
C ILE A 57 2.43 0.58 7.03
N GLY A 58 3.65 0.24 6.62
CA GLY A 58 3.90 -1.08 6.03
C GLY A 58 3.53 -2.20 6.97
N GLU A 59 3.87 -2.06 8.25
CA GLU A 59 3.53 -3.07 9.25
C GLU A 59 2.03 -3.13 9.51
N GLN A 60 1.37 -1.98 9.53
CA GLN A 60 -0.07 -1.94 9.75
C GLN A 60 -0.83 -2.62 8.61
N ILE A 61 -0.44 -2.38 7.39
CA ILE A 61 -1.08 -3.02 6.24
C ILE A 61 -0.83 -4.52 6.26
N LYS A 62 0.40 -4.91 6.57
CA LYS A 62 0.74 -6.32 6.68
C LYS A 62 -0.13 -7.03 7.71
N GLU A 63 -0.30 -6.40 8.89
CA GLU A 63 -1.11 -7.00 9.94
C GLU A 63 -2.57 -7.07 9.55
N LEU A 64 -3.07 -6.06 8.90
CA LEU A 64 -4.46 -6.05 8.45
C LEU A 64 -4.72 -7.19 7.47
N ARG A 65 -3.82 -7.37 6.51
CA ARG A 65 -3.94 -8.46 5.55
C ARG A 65 -3.85 -9.81 6.24
N ARG A 66 -2.95 -9.93 7.20
CA ARG A 66 -2.75 -11.18 7.92
C ARG A 66 -3.99 -11.56 8.71
N SER A 67 -4.60 -10.61 9.38
CA SER A 67 -5.83 -10.87 10.13
C SER A 67 -6.92 -11.44 9.24
N ILE A 68 -7.08 -10.86 8.07
CA ILE A 68 -8.10 -11.32 7.14
C ILE A 68 -7.76 -12.70 6.59
N ALA A 69 -6.50 -12.91 6.23
CA ALA A 69 -6.07 -14.17 5.64
C ALA A 69 -6.23 -15.33 6.62
N HIS A 70 -6.12 -15.06 7.92
CA HIS A 70 -6.25 -16.10 8.93
C HIS A 70 -7.67 -16.21 9.50
N GLY A 71 -8.62 -15.55 8.86
CA GLY A 71 -10.01 -15.64 9.25
C GLY A 71 -10.30 -15.07 10.61
N HIS A 72 -9.44 -14.19 11.05
CA HIS A 72 -9.69 -13.57 12.30
C HIS A 72 -10.68 -12.53 12.01
N ALA A 73 -11.63 -12.44 12.29
CA ALA A 73 -12.36 -11.81 12.19
C ALA A 73 -12.97 -11.19 12.39
N TYR A 74 -13.39 -10.98 11.98
CA TYR A 74 -14.02 -10.31 12.24
C TYR A 74 -14.57 -9.37 11.43
N TYR A 75 -15.30 -8.48 11.79
CA TYR A 75 -15.91 -7.57 11.05
C TYR A 75 -15.27 -6.30 11.28
N TYR A 76 -14.84 -5.55 10.26
CA TYR A 76 -14.61 -4.26 10.48
C TYR A 76 -15.83 -3.51 10.17
N ASP A 77 -16.18 -2.44 10.85
CA ASP A 77 -17.19 -1.48 10.46
C ASP A 77 -16.46 -0.32 9.81
N PHE A 78 -16.50 -0.27 8.52
CA PHE A 78 -15.80 0.77 7.78
C PHE A 78 -16.26 2.18 8.14
N LYS A 79 -17.43 2.32 8.71
CA LYS A 79 -17.93 3.63 9.10
C LYS A 79 -17.31 4.11 10.40
N THR A 80 -16.90 3.18 11.24
CA THR A 80 -16.30 3.53 12.52
C THR A 80 -14.83 3.25 12.60
N ASP A 81 -14.31 2.43 11.69
CA ASP A 81 -12.90 2.09 11.70
C ASP A 81 -12.14 3.05 10.78
N ILE A 82 -11.92 4.24 11.29
CA ILE A 82 -11.27 5.30 10.53
C ILE A 82 -9.84 4.95 10.17
N GLU A 83 -9.14 4.27 11.07
CA GLU A 83 -7.75 3.88 10.81
C GLU A 83 -7.66 2.96 9.60
N THR A 84 -8.53 1.97 9.55
CA THR A 84 -8.54 1.04 8.42
C THR A 84 -8.87 1.76 7.12
N GLN A 85 -9.84 2.67 7.16
CA GLN A 85 -10.19 3.43 5.96
C GLN A 85 -9.01 4.27 5.47
N ARG A 86 -8.26 4.87 6.39
CA ARG A 86 -7.11 5.68 6.01
C ARG A 86 -6.02 4.83 5.38
N LEU A 87 -5.81 3.62 5.89
CA LEU A 87 -4.83 2.71 5.31
C LEU A 87 -5.23 2.29 3.89
N ILE A 88 -6.51 1.98 3.71
CA ILE A 88 -7.00 1.57 2.39
C ILE A 88 -6.87 2.73 1.40
N PHE A 89 -7.20 3.92 1.82
CA PHE A 89 -7.09 5.11 1.00
C PHE A 89 -5.65 5.35 0.58
N LEU A 90 -4.74 5.22 1.52
CA LEU A 90 -3.31 5.42 1.25
C LEU A 90 -2.82 4.37 0.27
N LEU A 91 -3.23 3.12 0.45
CA LEU A 91 -2.83 2.04 -0.43
C LEU A 91 -3.36 2.26 -1.85
N ASP A 92 -4.58 2.77 -1.99
CA ASP A 92 -5.13 3.12 -3.29
C ASP A 92 -4.27 4.15 -4.01
N LYS A 93 -3.86 5.19 -3.29
CA LYS A 93 -3.03 6.23 -3.88
C LYS A 93 -1.65 5.69 -4.25
N LEU A 94 -1.10 4.82 -3.43
CA LEU A 94 0.18 4.19 -3.72
C LEU A 94 0.09 3.36 -4.99
N ILE A 95 -0.95 2.54 -5.11
CA ILE A 95 -1.16 1.71 -6.28
C ILE A 95 -1.30 2.58 -7.54
N ARG A 96 -2.04 3.68 -7.43
CA ARG A 96 -2.18 4.61 -8.54
C ARG A 96 -0.82 5.14 -8.98
N ASN A 97 -0.01 5.57 -8.03
CA ASN A 97 1.30 6.12 -8.34
C ASN A 97 2.21 5.07 -8.96
N MET A 98 2.15 3.85 -8.45
CA MET A 98 2.94 2.76 -9.03
C MET A 98 2.51 2.44 -10.45
N SER A 99 1.20 2.48 -10.70
CA SER A 99 0.67 2.26 -12.05
C SER A 99 1.19 3.33 -13.01
N LEU A 100 1.21 4.58 -12.56
CA LEU A 100 1.73 5.66 -13.39
C LEU A 100 3.22 5.48 -13.66
N ARG A 101 3.98 5.04 -12.66
CA ARG A 101 5.40 4.73 -12.87
C ARG A 101 5.57 3.63 -13.92
N TRP A 102 4.74 2.62 -13.84
CA TRP A 102 4.85 1.47 -14.75
C TRP A 102 4.59 1.88 -16.19
N ILE A 103 3.67 2.81 -16.41
CA ILE A 103 3.38 3.24 -17.78
C ILE A 103 4.30 4.37 -18.25
N GLY A 104 5.26 4.77 -17.41
CA GLY A 104 6.34 5.63 -17.90
C GLY A 104 6.47 7.01 -17.29
N PHE A 105 5.58 7.39 -16.36
CA PHE A 105 5.73 8.69 -15.69
C PHE A 105 6.87 8.62 -14.68
N SER A 106 7.60 9.72 -14.55
CA SER A 106 8.65 9.82 -13.54
C SER A 106 8.04 10.12 -12.18
N LYS A 107 8.84 9.89 -11.11
CA LYS A 107 8.40 10.24 -9.78
C LYS A 107 8.10 11.72 -9.66
N GLU A 108 8.90 12.54 -10.32
CA GLU A 108 8.72 13.98 -10.30
C GLU A 108 7.41 14.38 -10.96
N GLU A 109 7.11 13.77 -12.09
CA GLU A 109 5.84 14.05 -12.76
C GLU A 109 4.65 13.64 -11.91
N ILE A 110 4.74 12.46 -11.29
CA ILE A 110 3.67 11.95 -10.46
C ILE A 110 3.44 12.87 -9.25
N ALA A 111 4.53 13.39 -8.67
CA ALA A 111 4.44 14.24 -7.50
C ALA A 111 3.69 15.53 -7.77
N GLU A 112 3.59 15.94 -9.03
CA GLU A 112 2.87 17.16 -9.39
C GLU A 112 1.40 16.94 -9.67
N TYR A 113 0.96 15.69 -9.79
CA TYR A 113 -0.45 15.42 -10.01
C TYR A 113 -1.23 15.59 -8.73
N PRO A 114 -2.41 16.20 -8.80
CA PRO A 114 -3.23 16.29 -7.61
C PRO A 114 -3.72 14.92 -7.17
N LEU A 115 -3.81 14.76 -5.86
CA LEU A 115 -4.34 13.54 -5.27
C LEU A 115 -5.71 13.87 -4.67
N TYR A 116 -6.70 13.08 -5.02
CA TYR A 116 -8.05 13.32 -4.55
C TYR A 116 -8.43 12.33 -3.49
#